data_53e8eb464938809e81ba01fcfa7570ec
#
_entry.id   53e8eb464938809e81ba01fcfa7570ec
#
_cell.length_a   1.000
_cell.length_b   1.000
_cell.length_c   1.000
_cell.angle_alpha   90.00
_cell.angle_beta   90.00
_cell.angle_gamma   90.00
#
_symmetry.space_group_name_H-M   'P 1'
#
loop_
_entity.id
_entity.type
_entity.pdbx_description
1 polymer ?
#
loop_
_entity_poly.entity_id
_entity_poly.type
_entity_poly.pdbx_seq_one_letter_code
_entity_poly.pdbx_strand_id
1 'polypeptide(L)'
;MSDDCIVEMRDIKVQFPGVLALKGVNFDLRPGEVHALMGENGAGKSTLMKVLAGVYTNYEGTITYKGEQVVSRSIQEQRERGVSIIFQEMELLPNLTVAENIFLGRQPTGRVGSIDWTAMNRQARKLLDSVNTSISERELVSSLSVGQMQMVEIAKALSFSADVIIMDEPTAALTGKEVDALFDNIRDLRAKGVAICYISHRLEEIKRIADRVTVFRDGANVGTRPTAELTIDEMVTMMVGREMDDYYPKVETTAGDVLLELRDIRRGDVLKGVSFAARAGEITGLYGLMGAGRTELMRVAFGADRCDSGEILVAGEPVRIRNPMDAKRRGIALLTEDRKQQGLILDFDINANITLANFASAMGRFGFDLRKENEHNQELADSVRVKTPSLKQKARFLSGGNQQKVVLAKWLNTDSEVFIFDEPTRGIDVGAKAEIYRIMNRLKQDGKAVVVVSSELTECMGISDRIYVMHEGSMTALIEGDEMRDLSEEVVVAYATGARTGKTTGEEA
;
A
#
# COMPACT_ATOMS: atom_id res chain seq x y z
N MET A 1 -14.61 -18.09 31.21
CA MET A 1 -15.33 -17.04 30.45
C MET A 1 -14.83 -15.72 31.01
N SER A 2 -14.10 -14.92 30.22
CA SER A 2 -13.69 -13.61 30.72
C SER A 2 -14.90 -12.67 30.58
N ASP A 3 -15.44 -12.19 31.70
CA ASP A 3 -16.57 -11.25 31.77
C ASP A 3 -16.30 -9.87 31.11
N ASP A 4 -15.15 -9.75 30.42
CA ASP A 4 -14.61 -8.47 29.91
C ASP A 4 -14.74 -8.28 28.40
N CYS A 5 -15.23 -9.26 27.62
CA CYS A 5 -15.27 -9.12 26.16
C CYS A 5 -16.62 -8.63 25.66
N ILE A 6 -16.61 -7.62 24.76
CA ILE A 6 -17.83 -7.16 24.06
C ILE A 6 -18.15 -8.08 22.87
N VAL A 7 -17.12 -8.59 22.18
CA VAL A 7 -17.23 -9.58 21.10
C VAL A 7 -16.32 -10.76 21.41
N GLU A 8 -16.82 -11.96 21.20
CA GLU A 8 -16.03 -13.19 21.19
C GLU A 8 -16.43 -14.05 19.99
N MET A 9 -15.48 -14.41 19.18
CA MET A 9 -15.62 -15.29 18.02
C MET A 9 -14.79 -16.55 18.25
N ARG A 10 -15.41 -17.73 18.15
CA ARG A 10 -14.73 -19.03 18.42
C ARG A 10 -14.93 -19.99 17.28
N ASP A 11 -13.82 -20.64 16.88
CA ASP A 11 -13.74 -21.70 15.87
C ASP A 11 -14.41 -21.30 14.54
N ILE A 12 -14.24 -20.03 14.13
CA ILE A 12 -14.85 -19.52 12.91
C ILE A 12 -14.18 -20.10 11.68
N LYS A 13 -14.98 -20.84 10.87
CA LYS A 13 -14.55 -21.36 9.58
C LYS A 13 -15.38 -20.75 8.47
N VAL A 14 -14.71 -20.40 7.38
CA VAL A 14 -15.35 -19.88 6.15
C VAL A 14 -14.72 -20.57 4.96
N GLN A 15 -15.57 -21.20 4.14
CA GLN A 15 -15.15 -21.87 2.91
C GLN A 15 -15.80 -21.18 1.70
N PHE A 16 -14.95 -20.78 0.75
CA PHE A 16 -15.36 -20.35 -0.58
C PHE A 16 -15.10 -21.46 -1.59
N PRO A 17 -15.69 -21.42 -2.80
CA PRO A 17 -15.39 -22.40 -3.84
C PRO A 17 -13.87 -22.53 -4.09
N GLY A 18 -13.31 -23.70 -3.75
CA GLY A 18 -11.88 -23.99 -3.92
C GLY A 18 -10.92 -23.47 -2.85
N VAL A 19 -11.39 -22.68 -1.85
CA VAL A 19 -10.51 -22.09 -0.83
C VAL A 19 -11.15 -22.14 0.57
N LEU A 20 -10.45 -22.70 1.54
CA LEU A 20 -10.79 -22.58 2.96
C LEU A 20 -10.12 -21.31 3.51
N ALA A 21 -10.90 -20.23 3.57
CA ALA A 21 -10.40 -18.91 3.94
C ALA A 21 -10.14 -18.74 5.44
N LEU A 22 -10.96 -19.38 6.29
CA LEU A 22 -10.76 -19.42 7.74
C LEU A 22 -10.84 -20.88 8.21
N LYS A 23 -9.86 -21.28 9.03
CA LYS A 23 -9.61 -22.69 9.45
C LYS A 23 -9.95 -22.96 10.92
N GLY A 24 -10.95 -22.28 11.48
CA GLY A 24 -11.28 -22.36 12.91
C GLY A 24 -10.50 -21.30 13.69
N VAL A 25 -10.71 -20.03 13.36
CA VAL A 25 -10.02 -18.92 14.00
C VAL A 25 -10.81 -18.37 15.18
N ASN A 26 -10.08 -17.82 16.15
CA ASN A 26 -10.62 -17.17 17.33
C ASN A 26 -10.24 -15.70 17.36
N PHE A 27 -11.15 -14.85 17.84
CA PHE A 27 -10.92 -13.42 18.00
C PHE A 27 -11.78 -12.90 19.14
N ASP A 28 -11.24 -12.02 19.97
CA ASP A 28 -11.97 -11.34 21.02
C ASP A 28 -11.72 -9.83 20.96
N LEU A 29 -12.68 -9.04 21.45
CA LEU A 29 -12.59 -7.59 21.52
C LEU A 29 -13.17 -7.12 22.84
N ARG A 30 -12.50 -6.15 23.49
CA ARG A 30 -12.90 -5.60 24.80
C ARG A 30 -13.44 -4.19 24.65
N PRO A 31 -14.35 -3.73 25.51
CA PRO A 31 -14.82 -2.33 25.51
C PRO A 31 -13.64 -1.36 25.71
N GLY A 32 -13.61 -0.27 24.94
CA GLY A 32 -12.55 0.73 25.05
C GLY A 32 -11.16 0.23 24.70
N GLU A 33 -11.07 -0.78 23.86
CA GLU A 33 -9.81 -1.35 23.35
C GLU A 33 -9.65 -1.06 21.85
N VAL A 34 -8.43 -0.82 21.42
CA VAL A 34 -8.03 -0.91 20.02
C VAL A 34 -7.29 -2.23 19.82
N HIS A 35 -7.96 -3.20 19.23
CA HIS A 35 -7.39 -4.50 18.93
C HIS A 35 -7.03 -4.59 17.46
N ALA A 36 -5.73 -4.65 17.16
CA ALA A 36 -5.25 -4.77 15.80
C ALA A 36 -5.36 -6.21 15.29
N LEU A 37 -5.79 -6.37 14.04
CA LEU A 37 -5.80 -7.64 13.33
C LEU A 37 -4.81 -7.58 12.18
N MET A 38 -3.71 -8.32 12.30
CA MET A 38 -2.59 -8.35 11.38
C MET A 38 -2.51 -9.65 10.59
N GLY A 39 -1.75 -9.64 9.51
CA GLY A 39 -1.45 -10.80 8.67
C GLY A 39 -1.28 -10.40 7.22
N GLU A 40 -0.76 -11.30 6.40
CA GLU A 40 -0.60 -11.10 4.95
C GLU A 40 -1.96 -10.94 4.25
N ASN A 41 -1.92 -10.44 2.99
CA ASN A 41 -3.12 -10.42 2.15
C ASN A 41 -3.58 -11.85 1.87
N GLY A 42 -4.88 -12.10 2.08
CA GLY A 42 -5.42 -13.46 1.99
C GLY A 42 -5.34 -14.27 3.29
N ALA A 43 -4.74 -13.75 4.37
CA ALA A 43 -4.69 -14.44 5.66
C ALA A 43 -6.07 -14.61 6.36
N GLY A 44 -7.14 -14.01 5.81
CA GLY A 44 -8.49 -14.14 6.33
C GLY A 44 -9.00 -12.99 7.19
N LYS A 45 -8.20 -11.92 7.42
CA LYS A 45 -8.56 -10.77 8.28
C LYS A 45 -9.91 -10.14 7.92
N SER A 46 -10.01 -9.60 6.71
CA SER A 46 -11.25 -8.97 6.23
C SER A 46 -12.39 -9.99 6.12
N THR A 47 -12.10 -11.28 5.88
CA THR A 47 -13.11 -12.34 5.88
C THR A 47 -13.74 -12.50 7.26
N LEU A 48 -12.92 -12.56 8.33
CA LEU A 48 -13.43 -12.68 9.70
C LEU A 48 -14.27 -11.46 10.08
N MET A 49 -13.80 -10.26 9.75
CA MET A 49 -14.53 -9.03 10.06
C MET A 49 -15.82 -8.88 9.26
N LYS A 50 -15.84 -9.36 8.01
CA LYS A 50 -17.05 -9.45 7.19
C LYS A 50 -18.07 -10.46 7.75
N VAL A 51 -17.63 -11.53 8.42
CA VAL A 51 -18.51 -12.43 9.18
C VAL A 51 -19.12 -11.68 10.37
N LEU A 52 -18.29 -10.99 11.18
CA LEU A 52 -18.77 -10.22 12.33
C LEU A 52 -19.74 -9.13 11.90
N ALA A 53 -19.46 -8.43 10.80
CA ALA A 53 -20.31 -7.36 10.26
C ALA A 53 -21.57 -7.86 9.53
N GLY A 54 -21.77 -9.17 9.39
CA GLY A 54 -22.94 -9.74 8.71
C GLY A 54 -22.93 -9.67 7.18
N VAL A 55 -21.78 -9.43 6.57
CA VAL A 55 -21.57 -9.51 5.10
C VAL A 55 -21.54 -10.97 4.66
N TYR A 56 -20.80 -11.81 5.39
CA TYR A 56 -20.75 -13.25 5.17
C TYR A 56 -21.56 -13.97 6.26
N THR A 57 -22.61 -14.64 5.84
CA THR A 57 -23.57 -15.33 6.74
C THR A 57 -23.39 -16.84 6.76
N ASN A 58 -22.64 -17.39 5.79
CA ASN A 58 -22.34 -18.81 5.71
C ASN A 58 -20.95 -19.09 6.37
N TYR A 59 -20.97 -19.41 7.65
CA TYR A 59 -19.79 -19.72 8.45
C TYR A 59 -20.12 -20.80 9.49
N GLU A 60 -19.11 -21.52 9.95
CA GLU A 60 -19.18 -22.40 11.13
C GLU A 60 -18.54 -21.67 12.33
N GLY A 61 -18.87 -22.09 13.53
CA GLY A 61 -18.36 -21.53 14.78
C GLY A 61 -19.41 -20.70 15.52
N THR A 62 -18.99 -19.98 16.55
CA THR A 62 -19.88 -19.20 17.42
C THR A 62 -19.42 -17.75 17.56
N ILE A 63 -20.38 -16.82 17.58
CA ILE A 63 -20.16 -15.41 17.87
C ILE A 63 -20.97 -15.04 19.09
N THR A 64 -20.31 -14.47 20.09
CA THR A 64 -20.95 -13.92 21.28
C THR A 64 -20.78 -12.39 21.27
N TYR A 65 -21.85 -11.66 21.49
CA TYR A 65 -21.89 -10.21 21.59
C TYR A 65 -22.53 -9.81 22.90
N LYS A 66 -21.82 -9.03 23.74
CA LYS A 66 -22.26 -8.64 25.10
C LYS A 66 -22.74 -9.82 25.95
N GLY A 67 -22.06 -10.96 25.84
CA GLY A 67 -22.37 -12.20 26.58
C GLY A 67 -23.49 -13.07 25.98
N GLU A 68 -24.17 -12.62 24.92
CA GLU A 68 -25.21 -13.39 24.26
C GLU A 68 -24.70 -13.98 22.93
N GLN A 69 -25.01 -15.26 22.69
CA GLN A 69 -24.70 -15.87 21.41
C GLN A 69 -25.58 -15.30 20.31
N VAL A 70 -24.95 -14.83 19.23
CA VAL A 70 -25.61 -14.18 18.10
C VAL A 70 -25.29 -14.88 16.80
N VAL A 71 -26.20 -14.75 15.83
CA VAL A 71 -25.96 -15.18 14.44
C VAL A 71 -25.92 -13.93 13.58
N SER A 72 -24.84 -13.76 12.82
CA SER A 72 -24.71 -12.68 11.84
C SER A 72 -25.54 -12.99 10.60
N ARG A 73 -26.69 -12.31 10.41
CA ARG A 73 -27.60 -12.57 9.30
C ARG A 73 -27.60 -11.49 8.23
N SER A 74 -27.27 -10.25 8.61
CA SER A 74 -27.16 -9.13 7.67
C SER A 74 -26.37 -7.97 8.28
N ILE A 75 -25.84 -7.11 7.43
CA ILE A 75 -25.12 -5.88 7.85
C ILE A 75 -26.06 -4.98 8.66
N GLN A 76 -27.33 -4.86 8.25
CA GLN A 76 -28.28 -4.00 8.91
C GLN A 76 -28.55 -4.46 10.36
N GLU A 77 -28.75 -5.78 10.55
CA GLU A 77 -28.96 -6.35 11.89
C GLU A 77 -27.76 -6.12 12.81
N GLN A 78 -26.52 -6.27 12.28
CA GLN A 78 -25.33 -6.04 13.07
C GLN A 78 -25.14 -4.56 13.41
N ARG A 79 -25.44 -3.64 12.48
CA ARG A 79 -25.45 -2.19 12.78
C ARG A 79 -26.47 -1.82 13.85
N GLU A 80 -27.66 -2.38 13.80
CA GLU A 80 -28.71 -2.17 14.83
C GLU A 80 -28.30 -2.72 16.21
N ARG A 81 -27.45 -3.74 16.25
CA ARG A 81 -26.84 -4.27 17.48
C ARG A 81 -25.68 -3.41 18.00
N GLY A 82 -25.17 -2.48 17.20
CA GLY A 82 -24.04 -1.63 17.57
C GLY A 82 -22.69 -2.08 16.99
N VAL A 83 -22.67 -2.96 15.99
CA VAL A 83 -21.45 -3.34 15.26
C VAL A 83 -21.45 -2.66 13.90
N SER A 84 -20.50 -1.75 13.66
CA SER A 84 -20.33 -1.05 12.38
C SER A 84 -18.99 -1.38 11.74
N ILE A 85 -18.95 -1.41 10.41
CA ILE A 85 -17.74 -1.63 9.61
C ILE A 85 -17.51 -0.45 8.68
N ILE A 86 -16.26 0.00 8.63
CA ILE A 86 -15.73 0.95 7.64
C ILE A 86 -14.87 0.11 6.70
N PHE A 87 -15.28 0.04 5.43
CA PHE A 87 -14.61 -0.75 4.41
C PHE A 87 -13.37 -0.02 3.87
N GLN A 88 -12.46 -0.77 3.30
CA GLN A 88 -11.28 -0.25 2.61
C GLN A 88 -11.64 0.66 1.42
N GLU A 89 -12.68 0.29 0.67
CA GLU A 89 -13.27 1.15 -0.37
C GLU A 89 -14.42 1.95 0.24
N MET A 90 -14.42 3.27 0.02
CA MET A 90 -15.42 4.18 0.59
C MET A 90 -16.81 3.93 0.00
N GLU A 91 -17.80 3.77 0.87
CA GLU A 91 -19.21 3.55 0.49
C GLU A 91 -20.04 4.86 0.54
N LEU A 92 -19.43 5.98 0.14
CA LEU A 92 -20.10 7.27 0.07
C LEU A 92 -20.63 7.56 -1.34
N LEU A 93 -21.82 8.13 -1.42
CA LEU A 93 -22.43 8.58 -2.67
C LEU A 93 -21.98 10.01 -2.98
N PRO A 94 -21.16 10.24 -4.05
CA PRO A 94 -20.54 11.54 -4.29
C PRO A 94 -21.53 12.66 -4.62
N ASN A 95 -22.70 12.31 -5.15
CA ASN A 95 -23.74 13.25 -5.55
C ASN A 95 -24.69 13.64 -4.42
N LEU A 96 -24.51 13.10 -3.21
CA LEU A 96 -25.29 13.42 -2.04
C LEU A 96 -24.47 14.29 -1.08
N THR A 97 -25.18 15.04 -0.23
CA THR A 97 -24.55 15.79 0.86
C THR A 97 -24.00 14.86 1.94
N VAL A 98 -23.14 15.38 2.79
CA VAL A 98 -22.60 14.68 3.95
C VAL A 98 -23.72 14.16 4.87
N ALA A 99 -24.71 15.01 5.19
CA ALA A 99 -25.86 14.61 6.01
C ALA A 99 -26.69 13.49 5.38
N GLU A 100 -26.93 13.53 4.07
CA GLU A 100 -27.64 12.48 3.34
C GLU A 100 -26.86 11.17 3.34
N ASN A 101 -25.53 11.20 3.22
CA ASN A 101 -24.70 10.00 3.31
C ASN A 101 -24.71 9.39 4.72
N ILE A 102 -24.63 10.21 5.78
CA ILE A 102 -24.66 9.74 7.17
C ILE A 102 -25.99 9.04 7.48
N PHE A 103 -27.11 9.60 7.01
CA PHE A 103 -28.45 9.08 7.29
C PHE A 103 -29.09 8.30 6.13
N LEU A 104 -28.30 7.84 5.17
CA LEU A 104 -28.80 7.11 4.00
C LEU A 104 -29.68 5.92 4.42
N GLY A 105 -30.93 5.90 3.91
CA GLY A 105 -31.93 4.87 4.26
C GLY A 105 -32.56 5.01 5.66
N ARG A 106 -32.19 6.03 6.45
CA ARG A 106 -32.66 6.29 7.83
C ARG A 106 -32.93 7.76 8.08
N GLN A 107 -33.28 8.51 7.03
CA GLN A 107 -33.53 9.94 7.16
C GLN A 107 -34.63 10.22 8.21
N PRO A 108 -34.42 11.17 9.13
CA PRO A 108 -35.46 11.59 10.04
C PRO A 108 -36.69 12.04 9.26
N THR A 109 -37.89 11.58 9.66
CA THR A 109 -39.15 11.91 8.99
C THR A 109 -40.02 12.79 9.86
N GLY A 110 -40.64 13.77 9.24
CA GLY A 110 -41.65 14.64 9.89
C GLY A 110 -43.03 13.95 10.00
N ARG A 111 -43.98 14.68 10.54
CA ARG A 111 -45.36 14.18 10.87
C ARG A 111 -46.12 13.62 9.66
N VAL A 112 -45.79 14.00 8.46
CA VAL A 112 -46.44 13.54 7.20
C VAL A 112 -45.58 12.58 6.36
N GLY A 113 -44.50 12.01 6.94
CA GLY A 113 -43.63 11.08 6.25
C GLY A 113 -42.59 11.72 5.29
N SER A 114 -42.55 13.04 5.17
CA SER A 114 -41.51 13.76 4.45
C SER A 114 -40.21 13.82 5.26
N ILE A 115 -39.07 13.91 4.58
CA ILE A 115 -37.76 14.06 5.24
C ILE A 115 -37.72 15.37 6.06
N ASP A 116 -37.34 15.28 7.32
CA ASP A 116 -37.03 16.44 8.15
C ASP A 116 -35.55 16.84 7.98
N TRP A 117 -35.29 17.65 6.96
CA TRP A 117 -33.95 18.17 6.62
C TRP A 117 -33.30 18.94 7.76
N THR A 118 -34.10 19.66 8.58
CA THR A 118 -33.58 20.43 9.70
C THR A 118 -33.09 19.52 10.82
N ALA A 119 -33.85 18.49 11.15
CA ALA A 119 -33.45 17.48 12.13
C ALA A 119 -32.26 16.69 11.65
N MET A 120 -32.21 16.28 10.36
CA MET A 120 -31.11 15.53 9.75
C MET A 120 -29.81 16.32 9.81
N ASN A 121 -29.80 17.57 9.31
CA ASN A 121 -28.61 18.41 9.33
C ASN A 121 -28.10 18.68 10.74
N ARG A 122 -28.99 18.97 11.69
CA ARG A 122 -28.63 19.17 13.09
C ARG A 122 -28.01 17.92 13.74
N GLN A 123 -28.53 16.73 13.44
CA GLN A 123 -27.96 15.47 13.92
C GLN A 123 -26.63 15.17 13.26
N ALA A 124 -26.51 15.38 11.93
CA ALA A 124 -25.26 15.24 11.20
C ALA A 124 -24.17 16.14 11.76
N ARG A 125 -24.50 17.44 12.05
CA ARG A 125 -23.53 18.37 12.66
C ARG A 125 -22.99 17.85 13.99
N LYS A 126 -23.85 17.33 14.86
CA LYS A 126 -23.42 16.75 16.14
C LYS A 126 -22.45 15.56 15.97
N LEU A 127 -22.73 14.70 14.98
CA LEU A 127 -21.85 13.57 14.69
C LEU A 127 -20.50 14.03 14.13
N LEU A 128 -20.49 15.00 13.21
CA LEU A 128 -19.26 15.59 12.67
C LEU A 128 -18.45 16.30 13.76
N ASP A 129 -19.10 17.02 14.68
CA ASP A 129 -18.43 17.62 15.84
C ASP A 129 -17.81 16.57 16.76
N SER A 130 -18.44 15.40 16.92
CA SER A 130 -17.92 14.32 17.77
C SER A 130 -16.65 13.64 17.21
N VAL A 131 -16.36 13.82 15.92
CA VAL A 131 -15.14 13.37 15.25
C VAL A 131 -14.21 14.53 14.88
N ASN A 132 -14.34 15.65 15.57
CA ASN A 132 -13.45 16.81 15.48
C ASN A 132 -13.23 17.34 14.05
N THR A 133 -14.29 17.34 13.21
CA THR A 133 -14.19 17.81 11.83
C THR A 133 -15.01 19.08 11.60
N SER A 134 -14.45 19.99 10.78
CA SER A 134 -15.11 21.24 10.35
C SER A 134 -15.91 21.10 9.07
N ILE A 135 -16.05 19.89 8.51
CA ILE A 135 -16.80 19.61 7.28
C ILE A 135 -18.25 20.06 7.48
N SER A 136 -18.83 20.75 6.47
CA SER A 136 -20.24 21.12 6.50
C SER A 136 -21.12 19.91 6.21
N GLU A 137 -22.17 19.73 7.01
CA GLU A 137 -23.18 18.68 6.79
C GLU A 137 -23.94 18.83 5.46
N ARG A 138 -23.89 20.04 4.85
CA ARG A 138 -24.57 20.37 3.59
C ARG A 138 -23.64 20.27 2.38
N GLU A 139 -22.35 20.05 2.59
CA GLU A 139 -21.37 19.93 1.52
C GLU A 139 -21.57 18.63 0.75
N LEU A 140 -21.35 18.67 -0.58
CA LEU A 140 -21.40 17.46 -1.41
C LEU A 140 -20.16 16.62 -1.14
N VAL A 141 -20.33 15.31 -1.04
CA VAL A 141 -19.20 14.38 -0.84
C VAL A 141 -18.18 14.47 -1.97
N SER A 142 -18.61 14.78 -3.21
CA SER A 142 -17.71 14.94 -4.36
C SER A 142 -16.69 16.09 -4.23
N SER A 143 -16.91 17.04 -3.32
CA SER A 143 -15.98 18.16 -3.07
C SER A 143 -14.95 17.86 -1.97
N LEU A 144 -15.11 16.76 -1.25
CA LEU A 144 -14.28 16.41 -0.10
C LEU A 144 -12.96 15.75 -0.51
N SER A 145 -11.91 16.00 0.27
CA SER A 145 -10.68 15.19 0.20
C SER A 145 -10.93 13.76 0.71
N VAL A 146 -10.03 12.85 0.37
CA VAL A 146 -10.10 11.45 0.83
C VAL A 146 -10.13 11.36 2.36
N GLY A 147 -9.30 12.15 3.06
CA GLY A 147 -9.31 12.21 4.52
C GLY A 147 -10.62 12.74 5.09
N GLN A 148 -11.21 13.75 4.44
CA GLN A 148 -12.53 14.25 4.84
C GLN A 148 -13.63 13.20 4.63
N MET A 149 -13.60 12.47 3.53
CA MET A 149 -14.53 11.36 3.28
C MET A 149 -14.40 10.27 4.37
N GLN A 150 -13.19 9.98 4.82
CA GLN A 150 -12.94 9.02 5.92
C GLN A 150 -13.60 9.49 7.23
N MET A 151 -13.54 10.80 7.54
CA MET A 151 -14.23 11.36 8.72
C MET A 151 -15.75 11.23 8.60
N VAL A 152 -16.30 11.38 7.38
CA VAL A 152 -17.73 11.16 7.13
C VAL A 152 -18.13 9.70 7.33
N GLU A 153 -17.31 8.73 6.89
CA GLU A 153 -17.57 7.30 7.16
C GLU A 153 -17.56 6.98 8.65
N ILE A 154 -16.64 7.57 9.43
CA ILE A 154 -16.62 7.40 10.89
C ILE A 154 -17.88 8.00 11.51
N ALA A 155 -18.26 9.23 11.12
CA ALA A 155 -19.49 9.87 11.60
C ALA A 155 -20.74 9.05 11.25
N LYS A 156 -20.78 8.43 10.06
CA LYS A 156 -21.82 7.50 9.62
C LYS A 156 -21.84 6.24 10.49
N ALA A 157 -20.70 5.64 10.80
CA ALA A 157 -20.64 4.51 11.73
C ALA A 157 -21.17 4.85 13.12
N LEU A 158 -20.80 6.02 13.67
CA LEU A 158 -21.29 6.49 14.96
C LEU A 158 -22.79 6.81 14.98
N SER A 159 -23.38 7.14 13.83
CA SER A 159 -24.84 7.40 13.72
C SER A 159 -25.70 6.17 14.05
N PHE A 160 -25.12 4.99 14.10
CA PHE A 160 -25.75 3.75 14.54
C PHE A 160 -25.56 3.46 16.05
N SER A 161 -25.03 4.41 16.83
CA SER A 161 -24.67 4.20 18.24
C SER A 161 -23.73 2.99 18.41
N ALA A 162 -22.71 2.92 17.56
CA ALA A 162 -21.82 1.77 17.50
C ALA A 162 -21.01 1.63 18.80
N ASP A 163 -21.10 0.46 19.42
CA ASP A 163 -20.23 0.03 20.51
C ASP A 163 -18.93 -0.62 19.98
N VAL A 164 -19.01 -1.14 18.73
CA VAL A 164 -17.89 -1.80 18.03
C VAL A 164 -17.74 -1.19 16.64
N ILE A 165 -16.55 -0.72 16.33
CA ILE A 165 -16.20 -0.20 15.00
C ILE A 165 -15.07 -1.04 14.42
N ILE A 166 -15.30 -1.62 13.25
CA ILE A 166 -14.30 -2.33 12.47
C ILE A 166 -13.77 -1.36 11.42
N MET A 167 -12.45 -1.17 11.36
CA MET A 167 -11.76 -0.33 10.37
C MET A 167 -10.85 -1.20 9.51
N ASP A 168 -11.18 -1.38 8.24
CA ASP A 168 -10.41 -2.21 7.31
C ASP A 168 -9.50 -1.31 6.45
N GLU A 169 -8.20 -1.27 6.80
CA GLU A 169 -7.15 -0.45 6.17
C GLU A 169 -7.52 1.04 6.01
N PRO A 170 -7.94 1.74 7.08
CA PRO A 170 -8.52 3.07 6.96
C PRO A 170 -7.53 4.16 6.54
N THR A 171 -6.23 3.88 6.53
CA THR A 171 -5.16 4.83 6.23
C THR A 171 -4.58 4.67 4.82
N ALA A 172 -5.07 3.72 4.03
CA ALA A 172 -4.47 3.34 2.74
C ALA A 172 -4.30 4.50 1.74
N ALA A 173 -5.21 5.50 1.80
CA ALA A 173 -5.23 6.65 0.90
C ALA A 173 -5.05 8.01 1.62
N LEU A 174 -4.62 8.00 2.91
CA LEU A 174 -4.49 9.20 3.73
C LEU A 174 -3.05 9.75 3.71
N THR A 175 -2.92 11.07 3.80
CA THR A 175 -1.67 11.76 4.07
C THR A 175 -1.28 11.64 5.55
N GLY A 176 -0.01 11.87 5.91
CA GLY A 176 0.45 11.79 7.30
C GLY A 176 -0.37 12.63 8.29
N LYS A 177 -0.73 13.86 7.90
CA LYS A 177 -1.61 14.73 8.73
C LYS A 177 -3.01 14.19 8.93
N GLU A 178 -3.58 13.57 7.90
CA GLU A 178 -4.90 12.94 7.97
C GLU A 178 -4.88 11.65 8.81
N VAL A 179 -3.77 10.90 8.77
CA VAL A 179 -3.53 9.73 9.65
C VAL A 179 -3.48 10.16 11.11
N ASP A 180 -2.76 11.25 11.43
CA ASP A 180 -2.69 11.78 12.80
C ASP A 180 -4.07 12.20 13.31
N ALA A 181 -4.86 12.90 12.50
CA ALA A 181 -6.24 13.27 12.83
C ALA A 181 -7.14 12.04 13.03
N LEU A 182 -7.00 11.00 12.21
CA LEU A 182 -7.71 9.74 12.39
C LEU A 182 -7.35 9.09 13.71
N PHE A 183 -6.07 9.05 14.07
CA PHE A 183 -5.61 8.42 15.32
C PHE A 183 -6.10 9.18 16.56
N ASP A 184 -6.18 10.51 16.51
CA ASP A 184 -6.76 11.29 17.59
C ASP A 184 -8.24 10.95 17.76
N ASN A 185 -9.01 10.83 16.69
CA ASN A 185 -10.41 10.40 16.73
C ASN A 185 -10.56 8.97 17.27
N ILE A 186 -9.67 8.04 16.91
CA ILE A 186 -9.69 6.67 17.45
C ILE A 186 -9.43 6.69 18.96
N ARG A 187 -8.49 7.51 19.46
CA ARG A 187 -8.23 7.67 20.91
C ARG A 187 -9.45 8.22 21.64
N ASP A 188 -10.12 9.21 21.06
CA ASP A 188 -11.35 9.79 21.64
C ASP A 188 -12.49 8.78 21.70
N LEU A 189 -12.68 7.97 20.66
CA LEU A 189 -13.68 6.90 20.63
C LEU A 189 -13.39 5.82 21.66
N ARG A 190 -12.11 5.39 21.74
CA ARG A 190 -11.63 4.46 22.76
C ARG A 190 -11.92 4.99 24.17
N ALA A 191 -11.63 6.25 24.46
CA ALA A 191 -11.88 6.89 25.75
C ALA A 191 -13.39 6.94 26.10
N LYS A 192 -14.26 6.94 25.09
CA LYS A 192 -15.73 6.86 25.24
C LYS A 192 -16.24 5.41 25.43
N GLY A 193 -15.34 4.43 25.44
CA GLY A 193 -15.66 3.01 25.65
C GLY A 193 -15.98 2.23 24.36
N VAL A 194 -15.84 2.84 23.17
CA VAL A 194 -16.03 2.16 21.89
C VAL A 194 -14.87 1.17 21.68
N ALA A 195 -15.22 -0.05 21.32
CA ALA A 195 -14.26 -1.09 20.98
C ALA A 195 -13.90 -1.01 19.49
N ILE A 196 -12.62 -1.01 19.17
CA ILE A 196 -12.15 -0.82 17.78
C ILE A 196 -11.34 -2.01 17.32
N CYS A 197 -11.78 -2.64 16.22
CA CYS A 197 -10.96 -3.61 15.50
C CYS A 197 -10.26 -2.87 14.36
N TYR A 198 -8.93 -2.78 14.43
CA TYR A 198 -8.12 -2.05 13.47
C TYR A 198 -7.33 -3.01 12.57
N ILE A 199 -7.69 -3.09 11.29
CA ILE A 199 -6.96 -3.91 10.32
C ILE A 199 -5.97 -3.03 9.59
N SER A 200 -4.69 -3.36 9.69
CA SER A 200 -3.63 -2.71 8.93
C SER A 200 -2.49 -3.70 8.69
N HIS A 201 -1.73 -3.45 7.63
CA HIS A 201 -0.44 -4.10 7.36
C HIS A 201 0.74 -3.16 7.67
N ARG A 202 0.48 -1.92 8.11
CA ARG A 202 1.48 -0.93 8.51
C ARG A 202 1.80 -1.08 9.99
N LEU A 203 2.98 -1.59 10.27
CA LEU A 203 3.40 -1.97 11.63
C LEU A 203 3.55 -0.78 12.56
N GLU A 204 4.04 0.35 12.05
CA GLU A 204 4.19 1.60 12.79
C GLU A 204 2.84 2.15 13.26
N GLU A 205 1.79 2.03 12.43
CA GLU A 205 0.44 2.44 12.80
C GLU A 205 -0.06 1.63 14.00
N ILE A 206 0.14 0.31 13.93
CA ILE A 206 -0.28 -0.62 14.99
C ILE A 206 0.45 -0.33 16.29
N LYS A 207 1.76 -0.08 16.24
CA LYS A 207 2.55 0.31 17.42
C LYS A 207 2.07 1.61 18.06
N ARG A 208 1.53 2.55 17.26
CA ARG A 208 1.06 3.85 17.74
C ARG A 208 -0.32 3.81 18.39
N ILE A 209 -1.19 2.87 17.98
CA ILE A 209 -2.60 2.97 18.32
C ILE A 209 -3.20 1.74 19.00
N ALA A 210 -2.66 0.53 18.75
CA ALA A 210 -3.26 -0.70 19.24
C ALA A 210 -2.80 -1.08 20.65
N ASP A 211 -3.72 -1.60 21.44
CA ASP A 211 -3.45 -2.19 22.77
C ASP A 211 -2.99 -3.62 22.65
N ARG A 212 -3.67 -4.41 21.80
CA ARG A 212 -3.37 -5.81 21.52
C ARG A 212 -3.32 -6.05 20.02
N VAL A 213 -2.60 -7.09 19.64
CA VAL A 213 -2.47 -7.53 18.25
C VAL A 213 -2.79 -9.01 18.15
N THR A 214 -3.68 -9.36 17.24
CA THR A 214 -3.88 -10.74 16.79
C THR A 214 -3.29 -10.91 15.40
N VAL A 215 -2.44 -11.90 15.21
CA VAL A 215 -1.81 -12.20 13.92
C VAL A 215 -2.45 -13.42 13.28
N PHE A 216 -2.86 -13.26 12.01
CA PHE A 216 -3.36 -14.34 11.16
C PHE A 216 -2.34 -14.69 10.08
N ARG A 217 -2.23 -15.99 9.80
CA ARG A 217 -1.44 -16.51 8.69
C ARG A 217 -2.15 -17.72 8.07
N ASP A 218 -2.31 -17.73 6.75
CA ASP A 218 -2.93 -18.82 5.99
C ASP A 218 -4.31 -19.28 6.52
N GLY A 219 -5.12 -18.34 6.99
CA GLY A 219 -6.47 -18.60 7.52
C GLY A 219 -6.50 -19.17 8.95
N ALA A 220 -5.41 -19.08 9.69
CA ALA A 220 -5.30 -19.56 11.08
C ALA A 220 -4.74 -18.47 12.01
N ASN A 221 -5.04 -18.56 13.32
CA ASN A 221 -4.40 -17.73 14.33
C ASN A 221 -2.94 -18.14 14.53
N VAL A 222 -2.02 -17.19 14.52
CA VAL A 222 -0.63 -17.37 14.97
C VAL A 222 -0.54 -17.08 16.47
N GLY A 223 -1.18 -16.01 16.93
CA GLY A 223 -1.23 -15.63 18.33
C GLY A 223 -1.83 -14.25 18.56
N THR A 224 -2.17 -13.97 19.82
CA THR A 224 -2.62 -12.66 20.30
C THR A 224 -1.70 -12.20 21.43
N ARG A 225 -1.18 -10.97 21.35
CA ARG A 225 -0.25 -10.41 22.35
C ARG A 225 -0.50 -8.91 22.59
N PRO A 226 -0.15 -8.40 23.78
CA PRO A 226 -0.11 -6.95 23.99
C PRO A 226 0.89 -6.28 23.03
N THR A 227 0.47 -5.18 22.40
CA THR A 227 1.31 -4.47 21.42
C THR A 227 2.59 -3.91 22.05
N ALA A 228 2.52 -3.52 23.33
CA ALA A 228 3.67 -2.99 24.06
C ALA A 228 4.81 -4.01 24.22
N GLU A 229 4.50 -5.31 24.24
CA GLU A 229 5.47 -6.40 24.42
C GLU A 229 6.11 -6.87 23.12
N LEU A 230 5.59 -6.43 21.95
CA LEU A 230 6.07 -6.86 20.65
C LEU A 230 7.00 -5.82 20.04
N THR A 231 8.11 -6.24 19.48
CA THR A 231 8.92 -5.43 18.54
C THR A 231 8.30 -5.52 17.13
N ILE A 232 8.70 -4.61 16.23
CA ILE A 232 8.28 -4.68 14.83
C ILE A 232 8.75 -5.99 14.20
N ASP A 233 9.97 -6.42 14.52
CA ASP A 233 10.60 -7.65 14.02
C ASP A 233 9.82 -8.91 14.44
N GLU A 234 9.38 -8.95 15.70
CA GLU A 234 8.53 -10.05 16.19
C GLU A 234 7.16 -10.06 15.48
N MET A 235 6.57 -8.89 15.23
CA MET A 235 5.32 -8.79 14.46
C MET A 235 5.50 -9.33 13.03
N VAL A 236 6.59 -8.97 12.35
CA VAL A 236 6.92 -9.49 11.00
C VAL A 236 7.13 -11.01 11.08
N THR A 237 7.91 -11.48 12.04
CA THR A 237 8.16 -12.93 12.22
C THR A 237 6.86 -13.71 12.42
N MET A 238 5.93 -13.18 13.23
CA MET A 238 4.61 -13.79 13.40
C MET A 238 3.80 -13.81 12.10
N MET A 239 3.85 -12.74 11.29
CA MET A 239 3.11 -12.63 10.04
C MET A 239 3.65 -13.55 8.95
N VAL A 240 4.97 -13.54 8.75
CA VAL A 240 5.65 -14.23 7.64
C VAL A 240 6.09 -15.65 8.04
N GLY A 241 6.37 -15.86 9.33
CA GLY A 241 6.86 -17.14 9.87
C GLY A 241 8.34 -17.40 9.65
N ARG A 242 9.13 -16.34 9.37
CA ARG A 242 10.59 -16.36 9.19
C ARG A 242 11.20 -15.19 9.92
N GLU A 243 12.48 -15.30 10.30
CA GLU A 243 13.21 -14.21 10.96
C GLU A 243 13.48 -13.03 10.01
N MET A 244 13.68 -11.83 10.59
CA MET A 244 13.80 -10.55 9.85
C MET A 244 15.06 -10.44 8.98
N ASP A 245 16.14 -11.16 9.27
CA ASP A 245 17.35 -11.19 8.43
C ASP A 245 17.05 -11.63 6.98
N ASP A 246 15.90 -12.27 6.76
CA ASP A 246 15.37 -12.62 5.45
C ASP A 246 14.44 -11.56 4.83
N TYR A 247 14.08 -10.47 5.56
CA TYR A 247 13.07 -9.50 5.09
C TYR A 247 13.66 -8.43 4.16
N TYR A 248 14.80 -7.85 4.54
CA TYR A 248 15.60 -6.97 3.69
C TYR A 248 16.90 -7.69 3.30
N PRO A 249 16.83 -8.67 2.38
CA PRO A 249 18.05 -9.40 2.01
C PRO A 249 19.02 -8.42 1.36
N LYS A 250 20.15 -8.18 2.00
CA LYS A 250 21.28 -7.45 1.41
C LYS A 250 22.28 -8.45 0.86
N VAL A 251 22.68 -8.24 -0.38
CA VAL A 251 23.77 -8.98 -1.02
C VAL A 251 24.90 -7.99 -1.32
N GLU A 252 26.09 -8.26 -0.83
CA GLU A 252 27.26 -7.45 -1.15
C GLU A 252 27.68 -7.66 -2.60
N THR A 253 27.88 -6.58 -3.32
CA THR A 253 28.39 -6.53 -4.70
C THR A 253 29.35 -5.35 -4.81
N THR A 254 30.20 -5.38 -5.81
CA THR A 254 31.09 -4.24 -6.12
C THR A 254 30.37 -3.33 -7.10
N ALA A 255 30.24 -2.05 -6.75
CA ALA A 255 29.69 -1.06 -7.67
C ALA A 255 30.59 -0.92 -8.91
N GLY A 256 29.97 -1.00 -10.06
CA GLY A 256 30.60 -0.83 -11.36
C GLY A 256 30.45 0.59 -11.91
N ASP A 257 30.46 0.70 -13.25
CA ASP A 257 30.33 1.96 -13.96
C ASP A 257 28.94 2.60 -13.78
N VAL A 258 28.86 3.91 -13.97
CA VAL A 258 27.61 4.64 -13.99
C VAL A 258 26.83 4.31 -15.26
N LEU A 259 25.67 3.67 -15.11
CA LEU A 259 24.80 3.29 -16.23
C LEU A 259 23.74 4.34 -16.56
N LEU A 260 23.27 5.10 -15.56
CA LEU A 260 22.36 6.22 -15.75
C LEU A 260 22.85 7.41 -14.96
N GLU A 261 22.97 8.57 -15.62
CA GLU A 261 23.31 9.83 -14.97
C GLU A 261 22.39 10.93 -15.45
N LEU A 262 21.86 11.69 -14.50
CA LEU A 262 21.02 12.86 -14.74
C LEU A 262 21.78 14.08 -14.22
N ARG A 263 21.96 15.12 -15.05
CA ARG A 263 22.72 16.34 -14.72
C ARG A 263 21.81 17.56 -14.81
N ASP A 264 21.68 18.30 -13.70
CA ASP A 264 20.95 19.57 -13.59
C ASP A 264 19.55 19.52 -14.24
N ILE A 265 18.79 18.45 -13.99
CA ILE A 265 17.45 18.28 -14.55
C ILE A 265 16.49 19.29 -13.95
N ARG A 266 15.86 20.09 -14.84
CA ARG A 266 14.85 21.10 -14.47
C ARG A 266 13.55 20.84 -15.18
N ARG A 267 12.43 21.04 -14.45
CA ARG A 267 11.08 20.92 -14.98
C ARG A 267 10.11 21.79 -14.19
N GLY A 268 9.74 22.93 -14.73
CA GLY A 268 8.88 23.90 -14.06
C GLY A 268 9.35 24.19 -12.63
N ASP A 269 8.41 24.20 -11.71
CA ASP A 269 8.67 24.33 -10.27
C ASP A 269 8.87 22.98 -9.56
N VAL A 270 8.75 21.87 -10.28
CA VAL A 270 8.76 20.50 -9.70
C VAL A 270 10.18 19.97 -9.55
N LEU A 271 11.09 20.23 -10.53
CA LEU A 271 12.49 19.81 -10.47
C LEU A 271 13.40 21.04 -10.65
N LYS A 272 14.25 21.29 -9.66
CA LYS A 272 15.00 22.55 -9.50
C LYS A 272 16.51 22.38 -9.72
N GLY A 273 16.91 21.58 -10.73
CA GLY A 273 18.33 21.33 -11.02
C GLY A 273 18.83 20.10 -10.26
N VAL A 274 18.19 18.98 -10.49
CA VAL A 274 18.48 17.71 -9.79
C VAL A 274 19.53 16.93 -10.57
N SER A 275 20.57 16.48 -9.86
CA SER A 275 21.59 15.55 -10.36
C SER A 275 21.49 14.22 -9.62
N PHE A 276 21.60 13.10 -10.36
CA PHE A 276 21.42 11.74 -9.85
C PHE A 276 22.26 10.76 -10.67
N ALA A 277 22.80 9.72 -10.03
CA ALA A 277 23.53 8.67 -10.73
C ALA A 277 23.19 7.28 -10.18
N ALA A 278 23.03 6.30 -11.07
CA ALA A 278 22.87 4.89 -10.75
C ALA A 278 23.97 4.05 -11.39
N ARG A 279 24.57 3.15 -10.60
CA ARG A 279 25.72 2.34 -11.00
C ARG A 279 25.34 0.88 -11.22
N ALA A 280 26.07 0.21 -12.09
CA ALA A 280 26.01 -1.23 -12.27
C ALA A 280 26.30 -1.97 -10.96
N GLY A 281 25.55 -3.03 -10.67
CA GLY A 281 25.76 -3.84 -9.48
C GLY A 281 25.39 -3.15 -8.17
N GLU A 282 24.53 -2.10 -8.20
CA GLU A 282 24.15 -1.32 -7.04
C GLU A 282 22.63 -1.07 -6.99
N ILE A 283 22.06 -1.06 -5.79
CA ILE A 283 20.71 -0.57 -5.54
C ILE A 283 20.82 0.87 -5.02
N THR A 284 20.37 1.82 -5.83
CA THR A 284 20.34 3.24 -5.49
C THR A 284 18.94 3.63 -5.00
N GLY A 285 18.81 4.00 -3.73
CA GLY A 285 17.57 4.52 -3.15
C GLY A 285 17.34 5.99 -3.50
N LEU A 286 16.10 6.36 -3.76
CA LEU A 286 15.66 7.75 -3.91
C LEU A 286 14.51 7.98 -2.90
N TYR A 287 14.82 8.66 -1.82
CA TYR A 287 13.92 8.95 -0.72
C TYR A 287 13.49 10.43 -0.70
N GLY A 288 12.35 10.70 -0.09
CA GLY A 288 11.82 12.06 0.15
C GLY A 288 10.35 11.99 0.52
N LEU A 289 9.80 13.06 1.05
CA LEU A 289 8.39 13.13 1.40
C LEU A 289 7.50 13.18 0.14
N MET A 290 6.19 12.95 0.31
CA MET A 290 5.22 13.08 -0.76
C MET A 290 5.31 14.48 -1.41
N GLY A 291 5.39 14.52 -2.74
CA GLY A 291 5.57 15.77 -3.49
C GLY A 291 7.02 16.27 -3.59
N ALA A 292 8.01 15.50 -3.14
CA ALA A 292 9.43 15.87 -3.24
C ALA A 292 9.97 15.87 -4.69
N GLY A 293 9.25 15.32 -5.67
CA GLY A 293 9.67 15.28 -7.08
C GLY A 293 10.34 13.96 -7.52
N ARG A 294 10.35 12.93 -6.68
CA ARG A 294 11.01 11.63 -6.93
C ARG A 294 10.49 10.93 -8.19
N THR A 295 9.20 10.66 -8.23
CA THR A 295 8.51 10.03 -9.38
C THR A 295 8.70 10.86 -10.63
N GLU A 296 8.59 12.19 -10.55
CA GLU A 296 8.75 13.10 -11.68
C GLU A 296 10.18 13.03 -12.25
N LEU A 297 11.21 12.93 -11.40
CA LEU A 297 12.60 12.75 -11.84
C LEU A 297 12.77 11.45 -12.64
N MET A 298 12.25 10.34 -12.13
CA MET A 298 12.34 9.05 -12.81
C MET A 298 11.48 9.00 -14.09
N ARG A 299 10.36 9.69 -14.12
CA ARG A 299 9.53 9.85 -15.33
C ARG A 299 10.25 10.64 -16.40
N VAL A 300 11.04 11.66 -16.03
CA VAL A 300 11.94 12.37 -16.95
C VAL A 300 13.02 11.43 -17.49
N ALA A 301 13.69 10.67 -16.63
CA ALA A 301 14.71 9.70 -17.05
C ALA A 301 14.15 8.65 -18.03
N PHE A 302 12.90 8.27 -17.87
CA PHE A 302 12.20 7.30 -18.74
C PHE A 302 11.54 7.96 -19.96
N GLY A 303 11.53 9.30 -20.07
CA GLY A 303 10.89 10.02 -21.17
C GLY A 303 9.35 9.99 -21.14
N ALA A 304 8.74 9.64 -20.01
CA ALA A 304 7.30 9.78 -19.80
C ALA A 304 6.91 11.27 -19.63
N ASP A 305 7.82 12.05 -19.03
CA ASP A 305 7.71 13.50 -18.90
C ASP A 305 8.90 14.19 -19.58
N ARG A 306 8.72 15.42 -20.06
CA ARG A 306 9.79 16.21 -20.65
C ARG A 306 10.45 17.07 -19.58
N CYS A 307 11.78 17.21 -19.65
CA CYS A 307 12.51 18.23 -18.89
C CYS A 307 12.62 19.52 -19.72
N ASP A 308 12.80 20.64 -19.02
CA ASP A 308 13.00 21.95 -19.64
C ASP A 308 14.49 22.16 -19.97
N SER A 309 15.38 21.67 -19.10
CA SER A 309 16.83 21.68 -19.27
C SER A 309 17.50 20.56 -18.49
N GLY A 310 18.79 20.36 -18.72
CA GLY A 310 19.61 19.32 -18.15
C GLY A 310 20.02 18.27 -19.17
N GLU A 311 20.85 17.33 -18.74
CA GLU A 311 21.38 16.24 -19.58
C GLU A 311 21.09 14.88 -18.98
N ILE A 312 20.82 13.91 -19.85
CA ILE A 312 20.67 12.50 -19.50
C ILE A 312 21.82 11.74 -20.19
N LEU A 313 22.60 11.00 -19.40
CA LEU A 313 23.64 10.14 -19.93
C LEU A 313 23.29 8.67 -19.62
N VAL A 314 23.53 7.81 -20.58
CA VAL A 314 23.40 6.34 -20.44
C VAL A 314 24.75 5.72 -20.81
N ALA A 315 25.33 4.97 -19.87
CA ALA A 315 26.68 4.41 -19.99
C ALA A 315 27.72 5.48 -20.39
N GLY A 316 27.65 6.68 -19.81
CA GLY A 316 28.54 7.80 -20.06
C GLY A 316 28.28 8.59 -21.36
N GLU A 317 27.37 8.13 -22.21
CA GLU A 317 27.02 8.82 -23.46
C GLU A 317 25.79 9.74 -23.27
N PRO A 318 25.87 11.03 -23.65
CA PRO A 318 24.71 11.91 -23.66
C PRO A 318 23.64 11.40 -24.62
N VAL A 319 22.41 11.26 -24.13
CA VAL A 319 21.29 10.75 -24.91
C VAL A 319 20.10 11.69 -24.87
N ARG A 320 19.31 11.68 -25.92
CA ARG A 320 18.04 12.44 -25.96
C ARG A 320 16.88 11.47 -25.86
N ILE A 321 16.21 11.48 -24.70
CA ILE A 321 15.02 10.68 -24.41
C ILE A 321 13.80 11.57 -24.54
N ARG A 322 12.95 11.32 -25.52
CA ARG A 322 11.74 12.12 -25.81
C ARG A 322 10.44 11.42 -25.44
N ASN A 323 10.51 10.10 -25.32
CA ASN A 323 9.38 9.23 -25.03
C ASN A 323 9.87 7.89 -24.45
N PRO A 324 8.99 7.08 -23.83
CA PRO A 324 9.35 5.79 -23.24
C PRO A 324 10.02 4.79 -24.18
N MET A 325 9.74 4.87 -25.48
CA MET A 325 10.36 3.99 -26.47
C MET A 325 11.85 4.31 -26.66
N ASP A 326 12.24 5.58 -26.56
CA ASP A 326 13.64 5.98 -26.60
C ASP A 326 14.39 5.46 -25.38
N ALA A 327 13.81 5.58 -24.19
CA ALA A 327 14.37 5.04 -22.93
C ALA A 327 14.56 3.53 -23.00
N LYS A 328 13.52 2.79 -23.45
CA LYS A 328 13.60 1.34 -23.65
C LYS A 328 14.72 0.94 -24.60
N ARG A 329 14.90 1.65 -25.73
CA ARG A 329 16.00 1.37 -26.68
C ARG A 329 17.38 1.62 -26.09
N ARG A 330 17.48 2.42 -25.05
CA ARG A 330 18.71 2.71 -24.28
C ARG A 330 18.87 1.81 -23.07
N GLY A 331 18.02 0.78 -22.93
CA GLY A 331 18.09 -0.19 -21.84
C GLY A 331 17.58 0.32 -20.51
N ILE A 332 16.63 1.26 -20.49
CA ILE A 332 15.99 1.75 -19.26
C ILE A 332 14.59 1.14 -19.15
N ALA A 333 14.29 0.54 -18.01
CA ALA A 333 12.98 0.02 -17.63
C ALA A 333 12.39 0.85 -16.47
N LEU A 334 11.07 1.07 -16.48
CA LEU A 334 10.36 1.75 -15.39
C LEU A 334 9.15 0.92 -14.95
N LEU A 335 9.20 0.45 -13.70
CA LEU A 335 8.06 -0.10 -12.99
C LEU A 335 7.37 1.08 -12.28
N THR A 336 6.17 1.41 -12.72
CA THR A 336 5.42 2.59 -12.28
C THR A 336 4.70 2.36 -10.95
N GLU A 337 4.48 3.42 -10.17
CA GLU A 337 3.73 3.41 -8.92
C GLU A 337 2.33 2.81 -9.08
N ASP A 338 1.56 3.28 -10.07
CA ASP A 338 0.24 2.74 -10.37
C ASP A 338 0.28 1.61 -11.40
N ARG A 339 0.46 0.39 -10.89
CA ARG A 339 0.48 -0.82 -11.74
C ARG A 339 -0.83 -1.07 -12.49
N LYS A 340 -1.98 -0.63 -11.95
CA LYS A 340 -3.30 -0.88 -12.56
C LYS A 340 -3.60 0.04 -13.73
N GLN A 341 -3.19 1.31 -13.65
CA GLN A 341 -3.45 2.30 -14.70
C GLN A 341 -2.30 2.43 -15.70
N GLN A 342 -1.06 2.23 -15.25
CA GLN A 342 0.16 2.47 -16.04
C GLN A 342 0.98 1.22 -16.30
N GLY A 343 0.94 0.24 -15.39
CA GLY A 343 1.78 -0.95 -15.47
C GLY A 343 1.19 -2.06 -16.33
N LEU A 344 -0.12 -2.31 -16.27
CA LEU A 344 -0.83 -3.43 -16.88
C LEU A 344 -2.05 -2.99 -17.66
N ILE A 345 -2.42 -3.79 -18.67
CA ILE A 345 -3.76 -3.77 -19.26
C ILE A 345 -4.56 -4.87 -18.56
N LEU A 346 -5.40 -4.50 -17.61
CA LEU A 346 -6.07 -5.43 -16.69
C LEU A 346 -6.97 -6.45 -17.40
N ASP A 347 -7.53 -6.09 -18.56
CA ASP A 347 -8.39 -6.95 -19.37
C ASP A 347 -7.64 -7.94 -20.26
N PHE A 348 -6.34 -7.72 -20.45
CA PHE A 348 -5.47 -8.64 -21.16
C PHE A 348 -5.02 -9.78 -20.24
N ASP A 349 -4.67 -10.89 -20.83
CA ASP A 349 -4.05 -12.00 -20.13
C ASP A 349 -2.58 -11.70 -19.76
N ILE A 350 -1.99 -12.58 -18.98
CA ILE A 350 -0.61 -12.44 -18.49
C ILE A 350 0.37 -12.47 -19.66
N ASN A 351 0.19 -13.38 -20.63
CA ASN A 351 1.04 -13.47 -21.82
C ASN A 351 1.11 -12.16 -22.58
N ALA A 352 -0.05 -11.61 -22.94
CA ALA A 352 -0.13 -10.35 -23.67
C ALA A 352 0.53 -9.20 -22.88
N ASN A 353 0.31 -9.12 -21.56
CA ASN A 353 0.93 -8.10 -20.72
C ASN A 353 2.47 -8.19 -20.71
N ILE A 354 3.04 -9.39 -20.63
CA ILE A 354 4.51 -9.59 -20.64
C ILE A 354 5.08 -9.21 -22.01
N THR A 355 4.41 -9.61 -23.10
CA THR A 355 4.86 -9.36 -24.47
C THR A 355 4.80 -7.89 -24.89
N LEU A 356 3.92 -7.06 -24.26
CA LEU A 356 3.72 -5.65 -24.59
C LEU A 356 5.02 -4.82 -24.62
N ALA A 357 6.00 -5.12 -23.75
CA ALA A 357 7.24 -4.38 -23.72
C ALA A 357 8.23 -4.82 -24.81
N ASN A 358 8.14 -6.05 -25.32
CA ASN A 358 9.05 -6.57 -26.35
C ASN A 358 8.35 -7.60 -27.26
N PHE A 359 7.67 -7.11 -28.30
CA PHE A 359 7.06 -7.99 -29.30
C PHE A 359 8.08 -8.85 -30.07
N ALA A 360 9.32 -8.41 -30.15
CA ALA A 360 10.36 -9.14 -30.90
C ALA A 360 10.66 -10.50 -30.25
N SER A 361 10.49 -10.65 -28.92
CA SER A 361 10.70 -11.92 -28.22
C SER A 361 9.75 -13.03 -28.71
N ALA A 362 8.55 -12.66 -29.17
CA ALA A 362 7.54 -13.57 -29.67
C ALA A 362 7.54 -13.71 -31.22
N MET A 363 8.46 -13.06 -31.93
CA MET A 363 8.55 -13.18 -33.38
C MET A 363 9.24 -14.48 -33.83
N GLY A 364 8.52 -15.25 -34.63
CA GLY A 364 9.07 -16.41 -35.37
C GLY A 364 9.47 -16.05 -36.80
N ARG A 365 9.87 -17.06 -37.57
CA ARG A 365 10.33 -16.88 -38.97
C ARG A 365 9.27 -16.28 -39.90
N PHE A 366 7.99 -16.51 -39.62
CA PHE A 366 6.88 -16.12 -40.49
C PHE A 366 5.91 -15.09 -39.84
N GLY A 367 6.31 -14.49 -38.75
CA GLY A 367 5.49 -13.52 -38.01
C GLY A 367 5.38 -13.84 -36.52
N PHE A 368 4.33 -13.34 -35.87
CA PHE A 368 4.10 -13.58 -34.46
C PHE A 368 3.77 -15.05 -34.17
N ASP A 369 4.50 -15.65 -33.22
CA ASP A 369 4.41 -17.08 -32.86
C ASP A 369 3.90 -17.21 -31.42
N LEU A 370 2.63 -17.62 -31.28
CA LEU A 370 1.95 -17.82 -29.99
C LEU A 370 2.59 -18.91 -29.12
N ARG A 371 3.22 -19.92 -29.75
CA ARG A 371 3.90 -20.97 -28.99
C ARG A 371 5.18 -20.45 -28.38
N LYS A 372 5.99 -19.76 -29.18
CA LYS A 372 7.22 -19.12 -28.74
C LYS A 372 6.94 -18.07 -27.66
N GLU A 373 5.86 -17.27 -27.82
CA GLU A 373 5.39 -16.33 -26.81
C GLU A 373 5.13 -17.04 -25.49
N ASN A 374 4.31 -18.09 -25.51
CA ASN A 374 3.92 -18.79 -24.30
C ASN A 374 5.11 -19.48 -23.60
N GLU A 375 6.02 -20.10 -24.35
CA GLU A 375 7.22 -20.74 -23.80
C GLU A 375 8.12 -19.70 -23.14
N HIS A 376 8.45 -18.63 -23.83
CA HIS A 376 9.29 -17.54 -23.31
C HIS A 376 8.67 -16.82 -22.09
N ASN A 377 7.39 -16.48 -22.17
CA ASN A 377 6.72 -15.81 -21.08
C ASN A 377 6.49 -16.71 -19.85
N GLN A 378 6.40 -18.04 -20.04
CA GLN A 378 6.37 -18.98 -18.94
C GLN A 378 7.69 -18.96 -18.16
N GLU A 379 8.83 -18.96 -18.85
CA GLU A 379 10.15 -18.84 -18.20
C GLU A 379 10.27 -17.54 -17.39
N LEU A 380 9.83 -16.41 -17.97
CA LEU A 380 9.83 -15.11 -17.27
C LEU A 380 8.91 -15.12 -16.06
N ALA A 381 7.69 -15.62 -16.20
CA ALA A 381 6.72 -15.69 -15.10
C ALA A 381 7.22 -16.60 -13.95
N ASP A 382 7.87 -17.73 -14.31
CA ASP A 382 8.47 -18.65 -13.33
C ASP A 382 9.67 -18.02 -12.62
N SER A 383 10.49 -17.25 -13.34
CA SER A 383 11.66 -16.56 -12.78
C SER A 383 11.29 -15.57 -11.67
N VAL A 384 10.13 -14.94 -11.77
CA VAL A 384 9.58 -14.03 -10.76
C VAL A 384 8.48 -14.68 -9.89
N ARG A 385 8.25 -15.98 -10.05
CA ARG A 385 7.30 -16.79 -9.29
C ARG A 385 5.89 -16.20 -9.30
N VAL A 386 5.34 -15.92 -10.49
CA VAL A 386 3.92 -15.51 -10.65
C VAL A 386 3.02 -16.69 -10.27
N LYS A 387 2.18 -16.51 -9.25
CA LYS A 387 1.19 -17.52 -8.86
C LYS A 387 -0.08 -17.37 -9.71
N THR A 388 -0.26 -18.23 -10.69
CA THR A 388 -1.41 -18.26 -11.60
C THR A 388 -1.68 -19.69 -12.06
N PRO A 389 -2.94 -20.09 -12.31
CA PRO A 389 -3.24 -21.38 -12.90
C PRO A 389 -2.84 -21.46 -14.38
N SER A 390 -2.72 -20.32 -15.08
CA SER A 390 -2.34 -20.25 -16.50
C SER A 390 -2.00 -18.81 -16.89
N LEU A 391 -1.05 -18.62 -17.81
CA LEU A 391 -0.74 -17.33 -18.41
C LEU A 391 -1.88 -16.72 -19.25
N LYS A 392 -2.92 -17.50 -19.55
CA LYS A 392 -4.17 -17.02 -20.21
C LYS A 392 -5.13 -16.36 -19.22
N GLN A 393 -4.84 -16.36 -17.92
CA GLN A 393 -5.63 -15.65 -16.91
C GLN A 393 -5.50 -14.14 -17.11
N LYS A 394 -6.62 -13.41 -17.07
CA LYS A 394 -6.60 -11.94 -17.13
C LYS A 394 -5.93 -11.35 -15.88
N ALA A 395 -5.12 -10.31 -16.10
CA ALA A 395 -4.34 -9.65 -15.03
C ALA A 395 -5.22 -9.10 -13.89
N ARG A 396 -6.46 -8.71 -14.17
CA ARG A 396 -7.41 -8.21 -13.16
C ARG A 396 -7.73 -9.21 -12.04
N PHE A 397 -7.62 -10.52 -12.31
CA PHE A 397 -7.93 -11.57 -11.32
C PHE A 397 -6.73 -11.96 -10.45
N LEU A 398 -5.56 -11.35 -10.66
CA LEU A 398 -4.38 -11.57 -9.84
C LEU A 398 -4.43 -10.73 -8.58
N SER A 399 -3.82 -11.23 -7.49
CA SER A 399 -3.50 -10.44 -6.31
C SER A 399 -2.51 -9.31 -6.65
N GLY A 400 -2.47 -8.25 -5.83
CA GLY A 400 -1.58 -7.11 -6.03
C GLY A 400 -0.11 -7.51 -6.21
N GLY A 401 0.41 -8.42 -5.38
CA GLY A 401 1.78 -8.92 -5.49
C GLY A 401 2.02 -9.68 -6.80
N ASN A 402 1.06 -10.49 -7.27
CA ASN A 402 1.21 -11.17 -8.56
C ASN A 402 1.09 -10.21 -9.75
N GLN A 403 0.24 -9.17 -9.66
CA GLN A 403 0.21 -8.10 -10.67
C GLN A 403 1.57 -7.40 -10.79
N GLN A 404 2.21 -7.08 -9.65
CA GLN A 404 3.54 -6.48 -9.63
C GLN A 404 4.60 -7.37 -10.29
N LYS A 405 4.55 -8.68 -10.03
CA LYS A 405 5.43 -9.67 -10.66
C LYS A 405 5.22 -9.76 -12.18
N VAL A 406 3.98 -9.62 -12.67
CA VAL A 406 3.71 -9.55 -14.11
C VAL A 406 4.29 -8.28 -14.72
N VAL A 407 4.20 -7.12 -14.05
CA VAL A 407 4.87 -5.88 -14.50
C VAL A 407 6.38 -6.08 -14.55
N LEU A 408 6.95 -6.75 -13.56
CA LEU A 408 8.38 -7.04 -13.54
C LEU A 408 8.77 -8.00 -14.68
N ALA A 409 8.03 -9.10 -14.90
CA ALA A 409 8.25 -10.02 -16.01
C ALA A 409 8.18 -9.30 -17.37
N LYS A 410 7.25 -8.35 -17.53
CA LYS A 410 7.14 -7.49 -18.71
C LYS A 410 8.45 -6.74 -19.00
N TRP A 411 9.09 -6.18 -17.96
CA TRP A 411 10.34 -5.43 -18.12
C TRP A 411 11.57 -6.32 -18.20
N LEU A 412 11.57 -7.50 -17.56
CA LEU A 412 12.60 -8.53 -17.77
C LEU A 412 12.59 -9.10 -19.20
N ASN A 413 11.46 -9.00 -19.90
CA ASN A 413 11.37 -9.33 -21.33
C ASN A 413 12.10 -8.31 -22.23
N THR A 414 12.75 -7.30 -21.66
CA THR A 414 13.55 -6.31 -22.40
C THR A 414 15.02 -6.45 -22.05
N ASP A 415 15.91 -6.02 -22.95
CA ASP A 415 17.34 -6.00 -22.71
C ASP A 415 17.76 -4.78 -21.87
N SER A 416 17.08 -4.57 -20.72
CA SER A 416 17.33 -3.40 -19.88
C SER A 416 18.55 -3.62 -18.98
N GLU A 417 19.36 -2.55 -18.85
CA GLU A 417 20.52 -2.46 -17.95
C GLU A 417 20.22 -1.62 -16.72
N VAL A 418 19.23 -0.74 -16.81
CA VAL A 418 18.76 0.13 -15.72
C VAL A 418 17.31 -0.20 -15.41
N PHE A 419 17.03 -0.58 -14.18
CA PHE A 419 15.68 -0.90 -13.69
C PHE A 419 15.27 0.11 -12.63
N ILE A 420 14.26 0.92 -12.93
CA ILE A 420 13.68 1.90 -12.02
C ILE A 420 12.41 1.30 -11.42
N PHE A 421 12.37 1.18 -10.10
CA PHE A 421 11.23 0.70 -9.32
C PHE A 421 10.62 1.90 -8.57
N ASP A 422 9.47 2.37 -9.02
CA ASP A 422 8.75 3.47 -8.39
C ASP A 422 7.66 2.93 -7.47
N GLU A 423 7.84 3.10 -6.15
CA GLU A 423 6.98 2.57 -5.08
C GLU A 423 6.63 1.08 -5.28
N PRO A 424 7.64 0.19 -5.46
CA PRO A 424 7.42 -1.18 -5.95
C PRO A 424 6.61 -2.05 -4.99
N THR A 425 6.56 -1.70 -3.73
CA THR A 425 5.93 -2.48 -2.67
C THR A 425 4.62 -1.88 -2.17
N ARG A 426 4.18 -0.78 -2.77
CA ARG A 426 2.94 -0.12 -2.38
C ARG A 426 1.71 -1.00 -2.65
N GLY A 427 0.94 -1.26 -1.59
CA GLY A 427 -0.28 -2.06 -1.65
C GLY A 427 -0.05 -3.54 -2.01
N ILE A 428 1.10 -4.08 -1.63
CA ILE A 428 1.37 -5.53 -1.65
C ILE A 428 1.65 -6.02 -0.22
N ASP A 429 1.47 -7.32 -0.02
CA ASP A 429 1.69 -7.93 1.30
C ASP A 429 3.18 -8.09 1.64
N VAL A 430 3.46 -8.29 2.92
CA VAL A 430 4.82 -8.38 3.49
C VAL A 430 5.63 -9.49 2.83
N GLY A 431 5.03 -10.65 2.58
CA GLY A 431 5.71 -11.77 1.92
C GLY A 431 6.08 -11.46 0.47
N ALA A 432 5.17 -10.77 -0.26
CA ALA A 432 5.44 -10.35 -1.64
C ALA A 432 6.51 -9.24 -1.70
N LYS A 433 6.60 -8.33 -0.71
CA LYS A 433 7.69 -7.35 -0.60
C LYS A 433 9.05 -8.04 -0.59
N ALA A 434 9.25 -9.01 0.28
CA ALA A 434 10.52 -9.77 0.37
C ALA A 434 10.89 -10.48 -0.95
N GLU A 435 9.90 -10.97 -1.70
CA GLU A 435 10.16 -11.57 -3.02
C GLU A 435 10.66 -10.53 -4.04
N ILE A 436 10.08 -9.31 -4.05
CA ILE A 436 10.54 -8.21 -4.90
C ILE A 436 11.98 -7.81 -4.55
N TYR A 437 12.31 -7.70 -3.26
CA TYR A 437 13.68 -7.37 -2.84
C TYR A 437 14.70 -8.43 -3.29
N ARG A 438 14.34 -9.72 -3.24
CA ARG A 438 15.21 -10.79 -3.77
C ARG A 438 15.44 -10.66 -5.28
N ILE A 439 14.42 -10.21 -6.02
CA ILE A 439 14.57 -9.99 -7.47
C ILE A 439 15.45 -8.78 -7.74
N MET A 440 15.31 -7.68 -6.99
CA MET A 440 16.21 -6.52 -7.09
C MET A 440 17.66 -6.91 -6.80
N ASN A 441 17.91 -7.70 -5.75
CA ASN A 441 19.24 -8.22 -5.45
C ASN A 441 19.81 -9.11 -6.56
N ARG A 442 18.96 -9.92 -7.22
CA ARG A 442 19.39 -10.71 -8.37
C ARG A 442 19.80 -9.80 -9.54
N LEU A 443 19.00 -8.79 -9.88
CA LEU A 443 19.34 -7.82 -10.91
C LEU A 443 20.67 -7.12 -10.61
N LYS A 444 20.87 -6.72 -9.35
CA LYS A 444 22.13 -6.15 -8.86
C LYS A 444 23.31 -7.12 -9.06
N GLN A 445 23.15 -8.40 -8.70
CA GLN A 445 24.17 -9.45 -8.89
C GLN A 445 24.46 -9.70 -10.39
N ASP A 446 23.45 -9.54 -11.26
CA ASP A 446 23.59 -9.63 -12.72
C ASP A 446 24.25 -8.37 -13.32
N GLY A 447 24.75 -7.45 -12.49
CA GLY A 447 25.44 -6.23 -12.90
C GLY A 447 24.53 -5.11 -13.40
N LYS A 448 23.22 -5.20 -13.19
CA LYS A 448 22.27 -4.14 -13.56
C LYS A 448 22.31 -2.99 -12.55
N ALA A 449 21.97 -1.77 -12.99
CA ALA A 449 21.69 -0.67 -12.09
C ALA A 449 20.24 -0.75 -11.64
N VAL A 450 20.01 -0.76 -10.34
CA VAL A 450 18.67 -0.81 -9.75
C VAL A 450 18.41 0.51 -9.03
N VAL A 451 17.35 1.22 -9.39
CA VAL A 451 16.90 2.43 -8.72
C VAL A 451 15.59 2.13 -7.99
N VAL A 452 15.51 2.46 -6.72
CA VAL A 452 14.30 2.27 -5.91
C VAL A 452 13.84 3.62 -5.40
N VAL A 453 12.65 4.02 -5.82
CA VAL A 453 11.93 5.18 -5.28
C VAL A 453 10.99 4.66 -4.21
N SER A 454 11.14 5.12 -2.97
CA SER A 454 10.25 4.71 -1.87
C SER A 454 9.89 5.88 -0.96
N SER A 455 8.65 5.89 -0.49
CA SER A 455 8.17 6.75 0.59
C SER A 455 8.33 6.10 1.97
N GLU A 456 8.59 4.78 2.01
CA GLU A 456 8.88 4.05 3.25
C GLU A 456 10.39 4.15 3.55
N LEU A 457 10.76 4.90 4.60
CA LEU A 457 12.16 5.13 4.95
C LEU A 457 12.89 3.84 5.29
N THR A 458 12.29 3.00 6.12
CA THR A 458 12.83 1.69 6.53
C THR A 458 13.11 0.77 5.33
N GLU A 459 12.22 0.79 4.31
CA GLU A 459 12.45 0.09 3.05
C GLU A 459 13.69 0.62 2.34
N CYS A 460 13.73 1.95 2.12
CA CYS A 460 14.82 2.58 1.38
C CYS A 460 16.18 2.32 2.07
N MET A 461 16.27 2.45 3.39
CA MET A 461 17.47 2.17 4.17
C MET A 461 17.83 0.67 4.18
N GLY A 462 16.82 -0.20 4.26
CA GLY A 462 17.00 -1.64 4.36
C GLY A 462 17.58 -2.29 3.10
N ILE A 463 17.21 -1.81 1.91
CA ILE A 463 17.59 -2.45 0.63
C ILE A 463 18.65 -1.73 -0.17
N SER A 464 18.87 -0.41 0.06
CA SER A 464 19.76 0.41 -0.76
C SER A 464 21.23 0.32 -0.33
N ASP A 465 22.13 0.46 -1.30
CA ASP A 465 23.58 0.58 -1.08
C ASP A 465 24.00 2.05 -0.90
N ARG A 466 23.24 2.97 -1.54
CA ARG A 466 23.32 4.44 -1.36
C ARG A 466 21.93 5.04 -1.42
N ILE A 467 21.75 6.22 -0.84
CA ILE A 467 20.46 6.90 -0.82
C ILE A 467 20.65 8.36 -1.24
N TYR A 468 19.87 8.76 -2.24
CA TYR A 468 19.63 10.17 -2.55
C TYR A 468 18.38 10.63 -1.82
N VAL A 469 18.43 11.80 -1.20
CA VAL A 469 17.30 12.40 -0.49
C VAL A 469 16.84 13.67 -1.21
N MET A 470 15.54 13.73 -1.50
CA MET A 470 14.92 14.88 -2.16
C MET A 470 13.98 15.63 -1.22
N HIS A 471 13.98 16.95 -1.36
CA HIS A 471 13.02 17.86 -0.73
C HIS A 471 12.59 18.95 -1.72
N GLU A 472 11.28 19.10 -1.93
CA GLU A 472 10.65 20.15 -2.76
C GLU A 472 11.34 20.39 -4.12
N GLY A 473 11.62 19.29 -4.84
CA GLY A 473 12.20 19.33 -6.18
C GLY A 473 13.72 19.55 -6.24
N SER A 474 14.41 19.47 -5.12
CA SER A 474 15.87 19.61 -5.03
C SER A 474 16.49 18.40 -4.35
N MET A 475 17.74 18.06 -4.70
CA MET A 475 18.54 17.06 -3.98
C MET A 475 19.11 17.71 -2.72
N THR A 476 18.85 17.12 -1.55
CA THR A 476 19.32 17.63 -0.26
C THR A 476 20.47 16.84 0.32
N ALA A 477 20.61 15.58 -0.03
CA ALA A 477 21.76 14.76 0.39
C ALA A 477 21.98 13.56 -0.54
N LEU A 478 23.22 13.11 -0.59
CA LEU A 478 23.66 11.79 -1.04
C LEU A 478 24.34 11.12 0.15
N ILE A 479 23.86 9.94 0.54
CA ILE A 479 24.37 9.14 1.66
C ILE A 479 24.93 7.85 1.08
N GLU A 480 26.22 7.58 1.27
CA GLU A 480 26.91 6.42 0.70
C GLU A 480 28.08 5.95 1.58
N GLY A 481 28.61 4.76 1.29
CA GLY A 481 29.78 4.22 1.97
C GLY A 481 29.58 4.00 3.46
N ASP A 482 30.52 4.51 4.29
CA ASP A 482 30.47 4.32 5.74
C ASP A 482 29.29 5.07 6.40
N GLU A 483 28.80 6.16 5.78
CA GLU A 483 27.63 6.89 6.28
C GLU A 483 26.36 6.02 6.29
N MET A 484 26.27 5.01 5.40
CA MET A 484 25.14 4.07 5.36
C MET A 484 25.11 3.10 6.56
N ARG A 485 26.28 2.85 7.21
CA ARG A 485 26.36 1.86 8.30
C ARG A 485 25.80 2.40 9.62
N ASP A 486 26.00 3.70 9.86
CA ASP A 486 25.59 4.39 11.10
C ASP A 486 24.38 5.31 10.86
N LEU A 487 23.65 5.09 9.73
CA LEU A 487 22.55 5.95 9.31
C LEU A 487 21.34 5.77 10.22
N SER A 488 20.93 6.85 10.88
CA SER A 488 19.68 6.88 11.64
C SER A 488 18.53 7.48 10.81
N GLU A 489 17.31 7.07 11.11
CA GLU A 489 16.10 7.58 10.46
C GLU A 489 15.96 9.09 10.62
N GLU A 490 16.28 9.63 11.80
CA GLU A 490 16.20 11.07 12.10
C GLU A 490 17.07 11.90 11.17
N VAL A 491 18.26 11.40 10.81
CA VAL A 491 19.18 12.08 9.90
C VAL A 491 18.57 12.16 8.49
N VAL A 492 18.02 11.05 7.98
CA VAL A 492 17.41 11.03 6.65
C VAL A 492 16.15 11.90 6.61
N VAL A 493 15.32 11.86 7.66
CA VAL A 493 14.14 12.72 7.79
C VAL A 493 14.52 14.19 7.84
N ALA A 494 15.61 14.56 8.53
CA ALA A 494 16.09 15.93 8.55
C ALA A 494 16.47 16.46 7.16
N TYR A 495 17.06 15.62 6.31
CA TYR A 495 17.31 15.95 4.91
C TYR A 495 16.02 16.04 4.10
N ALA A 496 15.09 15.08 4.27
CA ALA A 496 13.83 15.04 3.54
C ALA A 496 12.85 16.15 3.89
N THR A 497 13.01 16.79 5.06
CA THR A 497 12.24 17.97 5.49
C THR A 497 12.91 19.29 5.18
N GLY A 498 14.15 19.28 4.62
CA GLY A 498 14.93 20.47 4.36
C GLY A 498 15.53 21.13 5.63
N ALA A 499 15.38 20.48 6.79
CA ALA A 499 15.98 20.97 8.05
C ALA A 499 17.52 20.86 8.05
N ARG A 500 18.08 20.02 7.17
CA ARG A 500 19.51 19.81 6.97
C ARG A 500 19.81 19.64 5.48
N THR A 501 21.01 20.07 5.05
CA THR A 501 21.57 19.81 3.72
C THR A 501 22.91 19.10 3.86
N GLY A 502 23.16 18.10 3.01
CA GLY A 502 24.39 17.32 2.98
C GLY A 502 25.14 17.46 1.67
N LYS A 503 26.11 16.57 1.41
CA LYS A 503 26.77 16.47 0.10
C LYS A 503 25.74 16.13 -0.97
N THR A 504 25.84 16.76 -2.13
CA THR A 504 25.05 16.45 -3.33
C THR A 504 25.99 16.12 -4.48
N THR A 505 25.55 15.32 -5.47
CA THR A 505 26.31 15.01 -6.69
C THR A 505 26.63 16.28 -7.48
N GLY A 506 27.72 16.93 -7.19
CA GLY A 506 28.14 18.19 -7.84
C GLY A 506 29.35 18.85 -7.17
N GLU A 507 29.74 18.35 -6.00
CA GLU A 507 30.88 18.93 -5.24
C GLU A 507 32.20 18.12 -5.35
N GLU A 508 32.33 17.21 -6.34
CA GLU A 508 33.61 16.66 -6.76
C GLU A 508 34.03 17.32 -8.08
N ALA A 509 34.73 18.45 -7.98
CA ALA A 509 35.57 19.03 -9.02
C ALA A 509 36.84 19.57 -8.38
#